data_6313c96ae0639745efebcf23a024c473
#
_entry.id   6313c96ae0639745efebcf23a024c473
#
_cell.length_a   1.000
_cell.length_b   1.000
_cell.length_c   1.000
_cell.angle_alpha   90.00
_cell.angle_beta   90.00
_cell.angle_gamma   90.00
#
_symmetry.space_group_name_H-M   'P 1'
#
loop_
_entity.id
_entity.type
_entity.pdbx_description
1 polymer ?
#
loop_
_entity_poly.entity_id
_entity_poly.type
_entity_poly.pdbx_seq_one_letter_code
_entity_poly.pdbx_strand_id
1 'polypeptide(L)' 'MTLYYVNKQAQDNGDHEVHRSDCYYLPSEENRQYLGLFTNCHDAVREAKKYYNQSNGCKFCSIE' A
#
# COMPACT_ATOMS: atom_id res chain seq x y z
N MET A 1 5.93 -6.94 -13.33
CA MET A 1 6.01 -6.34 -11.99
C MET A 1 5.14 -5.10 -11.91
N THR A 2 4.61 -4.81 -10.76
CA THR A 2 3.68 -3.72 -10.54
C THR A 2 4.25 -2.75 -9.51
N LEU A 3 4.04 -1.45 -9.73
CA LEU A 3 4.39 -0.41 -8.77
C LEU A 3 3.38 -0.40 -7.63
N TYR A 4 3.87 -0.33 -6.40
CA TYR A 4 3.04 -0.29 -5.20
C TYR A 4 3.39 0.92 -4.33
N TYR A 5 2.37 1.39 -3.62
CA TYR A 5 2.46 2.51 -2.67
C TYR A 5 1.72 2.16 -1.40
N VAL A 6 2.13 2.77 -0.29
CA VAL A 6 1.37 2.67 0.96
C VAL A 6 0.84 4.05 1.31
N ASN A 7 -0.39 4.11 1.81
CA ASN A 7 -1.01 5.35 2.25
C ASN A 7 -0.31 5.82 3.53
N LYS A 8 0.20 7.05 3.53
CA LYS A 8 0.84 7.63 4.72
C LYS A 8 -0.15 7.89 5.83
N GLN A 9 -1.43 8.03 5.49
CA GLN A 9 -2.49 8.24 6.48
C GLN A 9 -3.15 6.90 6.82
N ALA A 10 -3.31 6.66 8.12
CA ALA A 10 -3.98 5.46 8.58
C ALA A 10 -5.48 5.57 8.40
N GLN A 11 -6.13 4.43 8.18
CA GLN A 11 -7.58 4.34 8.25
C GLN A 11 -8.06 4.44 9.69
N ASP A 12 -9.37 4.48 9.89
CA ASP A 12 -9.97 4.58 11.23
C ASP A 12 -9.50 3.45 12.15
N ASN A 13 -9.25 2.27 11.60
CA ASN A 13 -8.76 1.12 12.37
C ASN A 13 -7.25 1.14 12.59
N GLY A 14 -6.55 2.15 12.05
CA GLY A 14 -5.10 2.28 12.20
C GLY A 14 -4.29 1.64 11.08
N ASP A 15 -4.91 0.97 10.13
CA ASP A 15 -4.20 0.32 9.01
C ASP A 15 -3.75 1.33 7.97
N HIS A 16 -2.50 1.18 7.51
CA HIS A 16 -2.00 1.89 6.34
C HIS A 16 -2.17 0.98 5.13
N GLU A 17 -3.01 1.37 4.19
CA GLU A 17 -3.32 0.52 3.04
C GLU A 17 -2.26 0.59 1.97
N VAL A 18 -1.94 -0.59 1.42
CA VAL A 18 -1.03 -0.73 0.27
C VAL A 18 -1.87 -0.78 -0.99
N HIS A 19 -1.51 0.05 -1.98
CA HIS A 19 -2.24 0.15 -3.25
C HIS A 19 -1.31 -0.07 -4.43
N ARG A 20 -1.85 -0.66 -5.49
CA ARG A 20 -1.19 -0.68 -6.79
C ARG A 20 -1.27 0.72 -7.40
N SER A 21 -0.31 1.03 -8.25
CA SER A 21 -0.24 2.35 -8.91
C SER A 21 -1.49 2.67 -9.75
N ASP A 22 -2.21 1.65 -10.21
CA ASP A 22 -3.41 1.81 -11.02
C ASP A 22 -4.71 1.68 -10.21
N CYS A 23 -4.61 1.67 -8.89
CA CYS A 23 -5.79 1.55 -8.03
C CYS A 23 -6.61 2.83 -8.04
N TYR A 24 -7.93 2.68 -8.16
CA TYR A 24 -8.84 3.82 -8.12
C TYR A 24 -8.73 4.61 -6.81
N TYR A 25 -8.39 3.92 -5.72
CA TYR A 25 -8.32 4.52 -4.39
C TYR A 25 -6.90 4.95 -4.00
N LEU A 26 -5.98 4.98 -4.96
CA LEU A 26 -4.61 5.42 -4.69
C LEU A 26 -4.62 6.86 -4.16
N PRO A 27 -3.97 7.11 -3.00
CA PRO A 27 -3.90 8.47 -2.46
C PRO A 27 -3.10 9.42 -3.36
N SER A 28 -3.25 10.73 -3.13
CA SER A 28 -2.46 11.72 -3.84
C SER A 28 -0.96 11.57 -3.54
N GLU A 29 -0.12 12.19 -4.36
CA GLU A 29 1.34 12.04 -4.24
C GLU A 29 1.87 12.36 -2.85
N GLU A 30 1.39 13.43 -2.23
CA GLU A 30 1.85 13.84 -0.91
C GLU A 30 1.39 12.90 0.20
N ASN A 31 0.40 12.05 -0.07
CA ASN A 31 -0.19 11.15 0.92
C ASN A 31 0.18 9.69 0.70
N ARG A 32 1.13 9.41 -0.19
CA ARG A 32 1.54 8.03 -0.45
C ARG A 32 3.06 7.89 -0.40
N GLN A 33 3.50 6.73 0.05
CA GLN A 33 4.91 6.36 0.11
C GLN A 33 5.18 5.30 -0.94
N TYR A 34 6.13 5.57 -1.83
CA TYR A 34 6.55 4.60 -2.85
C TYR A 34 7.19 3.38 -2.19
N LEU A 35 6.76 2.19 -2.59
CA LEU A 35 7.30 0.94 -2.06
C LEU A 35 8.24 0.24 -3.03
N GLY A 36 7.98 0.35 -4.33
CA GLY A 36 8.80 -0.29 -5.35
C GLY A 36 7.99 -1.16 -6.29
N LEU A 37 8.72 -1.96 -7.06
CA LEU A 37 8.15 -2.94 -7.99
C LEU A 37 8.11 -4.31 -7.33
N PHE A 38 6.93 -4.94 -7.34
CA PHE A 38 6.75 -6.27 -6.76
C PHE A 38 5.90 -7.13 -7.69
N THR A 39 6.07 -8.45 -7.60
CA THR A 39 5.29 -9.40 -8.38
C THR A 39 3.93 -9.68 -7.77
N ASN A 40 3.76 -9.39 -6.48
CA ASN A 40 2.50 -9.62 -5.78
C ASN A 40 2.36 -8.62 -4.63
N CYS A 41 1.14 -8.51 -4.12
CA CYS A 41 0.84 -7.55 -3.06
C CYS A 41 1.40 -7.97 -1.69
N HIS A 42 1.57 -9.27 -1.45
CA HIS A 42 2.14 -9.75 -0.18
C HIS A 42 3.52 -9.17 0.06
N ASP A 43 4.36 -9.17 -0.99
CA ASP A 43 5.72 -8.63 -0.88
C ASP A 43 5.68 -7.13 -0.67
N ALA A 44 4.74 -6.44 -1.34
CA ALA A 44 4.56 -5.00 -1.16
C ALA A 44 4.13 -4.66 0.26
N VAL A 45 3.20 -5.44 0.83
CA VAL A 45 2.75 -5.23 2.21
C VAL A 45 3.89 -5.47 3.19
N ARG A 46 4.71 -6.49 2.94
CA ARG A 46 5.89 -6.75 3.78
C ARG A 46 6.85 -5.56 3.76
N GLU A 47 7.05 -4.97 2.59
CA GLU A 47 7.89 -3.78 2.47
C GLU A 47 7.26 -2.60 3.21
N ALA A 48 5.94 -2.42 3.10
CA ALA A 48 5.23 -1.33 3.78
C ALA A 48 5.39 -1.41 5.30
N LYS A 49 5.45 -2.61 5.85
CA LYS A 49 5.58 -2.80 7.30
C LYS A 49 6.91 -2.31 7.85
N LYS A 50 7.90 -2.06 7.00
CA LYS A 50 9.14 -1.42 7.41
C LYS A 50 8.95 0.06 7.73
N TYR A 51 7.94 0.68 7.12
CA TYR A 51 7.60 2.09 7.34
C TYR A 51 6.48 2.27 8.34
N TYR A 52 5.47 1.39 8.26
CA TYR A 52 4.28 1.44 9.11
C TYR A 52 3.96 0.01 9.53
N ASN A 53 4.15 -0.30 10.82
CA ASN A 53 3.95 -1.67 11.34
C ASN A 53 2.58 -2.23 10.99
N GLN A 54 1.55 -1.38 11.09
CA GLN A 54 0.17 -1.79 10.83
C GLN A 54 -0.17 -1.45 9.38
N SER A 55 0.32 -2.28 8.46
CA SER A 55 0.06 -2.14 7.02
C SER A 55 -0.75 -3.33 6.54
N ASN A 56 -1.63 -3.08 5.57
CA ASN A 56 -2.49 -4.11 5.00
C ASN A 56 -2.75 -3.77 3.53
N GLY A 57 -3.14 -4.77 2.75
CA GLY A 57 -3.47 -4.57 1.35
C GLY A 57 -4.85 -3.94 1.17
N CYS A 58 -4.97 -3.06 0.18
CA CYS A 58 -6.25 -2.52 -0.22
C CYS A 58 -7.15 -3.67 -0.68
N LYS A 59 -8.38 -3.73 -0.19
CA LYS A 59 -9.28 -4.84 -0.51
C LYS A 59 -9.76 -4.84 -1.96
N PHE A 60 -9.49 -3.79 -2.71
CA PHE A 60 -9.88 -3.69 -4.12
C PHE A 60 -8.73 -4.02 -5.07
N CYS A 61 -7.49 -3.66 -4.72
CA CYS A 61 -6.37 -3.85 -5.64
C CYS A 61 -5.25 -4.73 -5.08
N SER A 62 -5.22 -4.98 -3.80
CA SER A 62 -4.12 -5.70 -3.14
C SER A 62 -4.67 -6.70 -2.14
N ILE A 63 -5.51 -7.59 -2.62
CA ILE A 63 -6.13 -8.63 -1.78
C ILE A 63 -5.07 -9.66 -1.40
N GLU A 64 -4.89 -9.84 -0.09
CA GLU A 64 -3.95 -10.81 0.44
C GLU A 64 -4.57 -12.18 0.67
#